data_4e6a4c3f6963b682c290b5fbf92db5dd
#
_entry.id   4e6a4c3f6963b682c290b5fbf92db5dd
#
_cell.length_a   1.000
_cell.length_b   1.000
_cell.length_c   1.000
_cell.angle_alpha   90.00
_cell.angle_beta   90.00
_cell.angle_gamma   90.00
#
_symmetry.space_group_name_H-M   'P 1'
#
loop_
_entity.id
_entity.type
_entity.pdbx_description
1 polymer ?
#
loop_
_entity_poly.entity_id
_entity_poly.type
_entity_poly.pdbx_seq_one_letter_code
_entity_poly.pdbx_strand_id
1 'polypeptide(L)'
;MYNYATTLYNLNSNSTVYFVQAYFDDRYEIVFGDNVFGKHPIYPNIVKVDYMVTNGEPANGCKSFKLNAYSGSERYRFSTSTLTASRDGSERETISSIKYRAPRHYQTQYRAVTAEDYKTLIQANFNDIQAVNVYGGETLDEPQYGRVYVSASTTTGGILSEFTKSEIIQYLKTRTPLSIDVFYIDPTYLYLIVDSAVSYKLSLTTKSPNEIETEIVNAITNFNTTYLNDFDKDFHYSKFVAAIDKANPSILSNQTNVIMAKDYIPLIGQNLIFSIDFKNPFAKDDILLSRPLTNQFVVYSSNFSYNGVTAAFGEDGNGNIFIYEYTNSGRKILKANCGTVNYDIGKININSVIIDGYENDAIRFYAIPRNKDISVKQDTIINIDATSLSIVVTPE
;
A
#
# COMPACT_ATOMS: atom_id res chain seq x y z
N MET A 1 31.22 13.74 -27.91
CA MET A 1 30.68 12.87 -26.85
C MET A 1 29.59 12.02 -27.46
N TYR A 2 29.54 10.72 -27.17
CA TYR A 2 28.47 9.84 -27.65
C TYR A 2 27.37 9.80 -26.61
N ASN A 3 26.11 9.82 -27.07
CA ASN A 3 24.92 9.80 -26.20
C ASN A 3 24.26 8.44 -26.27
N TYR A 4 23.66 8.02 -25.16
CA TYR A 4 22.90 6.78 -25.11
C TYR A 4 21.62 6.88 -25.94
N ALA A 5 21.37 5.92 -26.81
CA ALA A 5 20.16 5.82 -27.61
C ALA A 5 19.44 4.49 -27.34
N THR A 6 18.13 4.57 -27.19
CA THR A 6 17.27 3.40 -26.96
C THR A 6 16.51 2.96 -28.19
N THR A 7 16.48 3.79 -29.24
CA THR A 7 15.74 3.52 -30.47
C THR A 7 16.56 3.91 -31.69
N LEU A 8 16.24 3.33 -32.82
CA LEU A 8 16.84 3.67 -34.13
C LEU A 8 16.12 4.85 -34.82
N TYR A 9 15.00 5.32 -34.30
CA TYR A 9 14.24 6.41 -34.91
C TYR A 9 14.99 7.73 -34.85
N ASN A 10 14.92 8.50 -35.90
CA ASN A 10 15.56 9.81 -36.07
C ASN A 10 17.10 9.81 -35.99
N LEU A 11 17.72 8.63 -36.14
CA LEU A 11 19.18 8.51 -36.27
C LEU A 11 19.62 8.58 -37.73
N ASN A 12 20.77 9.20 -37.95
CA ASN A 12 21.44 9.27 -39.23
C ASN A 12 22.94 8.96 -39.07
N SER A 13 23.65 8.91 -40.17
CA SER A 13 25.09 8.55 -40.20
C SER A 13 26.00 9.48 -39.37
N ASN A 14 25.56 10.68 -39.07
CA ASN A 14 26.32 11.67 -38.27
C ASN A 14 25.93 11.68 -36.77
N SER A 15 24.90 10.95 -36.39
CA SER A 15 24.44 10.90 -35.01
C SER A 15 25.47 10.24 -34.11
N THR A 16 26.02 10.96 -33.13
CA THR A 16 27.00 10.45 -32.15
C THR A 16 26.28 9.72 -31.03
N VAL A 17 25.91 8.46 -31.27
CA VAL A 17 25.14 7.61 -30.35
C VAL A 17 25.83 6.27 -30.09
N TYR A 18 25.51 5.69 -28.92
CA TYR A 18 25.84 4.32 -28.59
C TYR A 18 24.59 3.62 -28.05
N PHE A 19 24.58 2.29 -28.18
CA PHE A 19 23.56 1.40 -27.66
C PHE A 19 24.18 0.51 -26.60
N VAL A 20 23.41 0.13 -25.60
CA VAL A 20 23.77 -0.85 -24.59
C VAL A 20 22.85 -2.05 -24.73
N GLN A 21 23.43 -3.22 -24.88
CA GLN A 21 22.70 -4.48 -24.95
C GLN A 21 23.27 -5.51 -23.99
N ALA A 22 22.44 -6.49 -23.62
CA ALA A 22 22.90 -7.59 -22.79
C ALA A 22 23.88 -8.50 -23.55
N TYR A 23 24.92 -8.96 -22.88
CA TYR A 23 25.90 -9.90 -23.39
C TYR A 23 26.00 -11.13 -22.46
N PHE A 24 26.81 -12.12 -22.82
CA PHE A 24 27.00 -13.33 -22.02
C PHE A 24 27.57 -13.00 -20.62
N ASP A 25 27.31 -13.87 -19.64
CA ASP A 25 27.82 -13.78 -18.28
C ASP A 25 27.45 -12.47 -17.55
N ASP A 26 26.21 -12.02 -17.72
CA ASP A 26 25.67 -10.81 -17.08
C ASP A 26 26.45 -9.51 -17.38
N ARG A 27 27.14 -9.48 -18.52
CA ARG A 27 27.86 -8.29 -18.99
C ARG A 27 26.98 -7.46 -19.91
N TYR A 28 27.38 -6.22 -20.10
CA TYR A 28 26.79 -5.33 -21.09
C TYR A 28 27.77 -5.12 -22.22
N GLU A 29 27.26 -5.09 -23.44
CA GLU A 29 27.98 -4.71 -24.63
C GLU A 29 27.60 -3.29 -25.05
N ILE A 30 28.60 -2.46 -25.34
CA ILE A 30 28.41 -1.12 -25.89
C ILE A 30 28.62 -1.19 -27.38
N VAL A 31 27.57 -0.91 -28.13
CA VAL A 31 27.59 -0.95 -29.60
C VAL A 31 27.51 0.49 -30.14
N PHE A 32 28.44 0.84 -30.99
CA PHE A 32 28.44 2.12 -31.67
C PHE A 32 27.76 2.00 -33.05
N GLY A 33 27.41 3.15 -33.62
CA GLY A 33 26.82 3.18 -34.97
C GLY A 33 27.72 2.59 -36.05
N ASP A 34 27.08 2.20 -37.14
CA ASP A 34 27.69 1.58 -38.34
C ASP A 34 27.87 2.55 -39.51
N ASN A 35 27.74 3.86 -39.27
CA ASN A 35 27.67 4.94 -40.27
C ASN A 35 26.38 4.97 -41.11
N VAL A 36 25.39 4.14 -40.77
CA VAL A 36 24.00 4.23 -41.28
C VAL A 36 23.10 4.72 -40.16
N PHE A 37 23.11 3.98 -39.03
CA PHE A 37 22.38 4.29 -37.81
C PHE A 37 23.37 4.70 -36.72
N GLY A 38 23.91 5.90 -36.85
CA GLY A 38 24.91 6.46 -35.93
C GLY A 38 26.32 6.39 -36.45
N LYS A 39 27.16 7.29 -35.95
CA LYS A 39 28.54 7.45 -36.33
C LYS A 39 29.43 6.39 -35.71
N HIS A 40 30.24 5.69 -36.52
CA HIS A 40 31.25 4.78 -36.04
C HIS A 40 32.47 5.53 -35.47
N PRO A 41 33.07 5.10 -34.32
CA PRO A 41 34.31 5.68 -33.82
C PRO A 41 35.48 5.43 -34.80
N ILE A 42 36.29 6.46 -35.06
CA ILE A 42 37.42 6.37 -35.99
C ILE A 42 38.66 5.87 -35.19
N TYR A 43 39.41 4.94 -35.75
CA TYR A 43 40.67 4.49 -35.19
C TYR A 43 41.75 5.57 -35.33
N PRO A 44 42.62 5.80 -34.32
CA PRO A 44 42.72 5.21 -32.97
C PRO A 44 42.04 6.09 -31.90
N ASN A 45 40.78 5.87 -31.61
CA ASN A 45 40.07 6.56 -30.55
C ASN A 45 40.13 5.77 -29.23
N ILE A 46 40.30 6.50 -28.12
CA ILE A 46 40.15 5.95 -26.77
C ILE A 46 38.71 6.08 -26.36
N VAL A 47 38.07 4.98 -25.97
CA VAL A 47 36.73 4.95 -25.41
C VAL A 47 36.83 5.00 -23.91
N LYS A 48 36.34 6.09 -23.28
CA LYS A 48 36.19 6.20 -21.83
C LYS A 48 34.74 5.94 -21.46
N VAL A 49 34.52 4.97 -20.58
CA VAL A 49 33.19 4.60 -20.10
C VAL A 49 33.13 4.94 -18.60
N ASP A 50 32.20 5.84 -18.24
CA ASP A 50 31.87 6.13 -16.86
C ASP A 50 30.54 5.41 -16.55
N TYR A 51 30.51 4.60 -15.48
CA TYR A 51 29.33 3.84 -15.09
C TYR A 51 29.13 3.89 -13.57
N MET A 52 27.88 3.73 -13.13
CA MET A 52 27.56 3.66 -11.71
C MET A 52 27.48 2.21 -11.25
N VAL A 53 27.99 1.97 -10.04
CA VAL A 53 27.83 0.70 -9.34
C VAL A 53 26.88 0.94 -8.17
N THR A 54 25.89 0.08 -8.01
CA THR A 54 24.88 0.17 -6.94
C THR A 54 24.87 -1.13 -6.14
N ASN A 55 24.42 -1.01 -4.88
CA ASN A 55 24.23 -2.17 -4.00
C ASN A 55 22.85 -2.82 -4.14
N GLY A 56 22.04 -2.40 -5.13
CA GLY A 56 20.70 -2.91 -5.36
C GLY A 56 19.70 -2.47 -4.30
N GLU A 57 18.77 -3.37 -3.93
CA GLU A 57 17.65 -3.10 -3.03
C GLU A 57 18.05 -2.61 -1.63
N PRO A 58 19.12 -3.10 -0.97
CA PRO A 58 19.51 -2.65 0.37
C PRO A 58 19.79 -1.15 0.49
N ALA A 59 20.02 -0.45 -0.62
CA ALA A 59 20.23 0.99 -0.63
C ALA A 59 18.93 1.81 -0.65
N ASN A 60 17.79 1.18 -0.81
CA ASN A 60 16.48 1.86 -0.82
C ASN A 60 16.10 2.34 0.58
N GLY A 61 15.34 3.45 0.62
CA GLY A 61 14.80 4.01 1.86
C GLY A 61 15.77 4.88 2.66
N CYS A 62 16.97 5.16 2.16
CA CYS A 62 17.88 6.11 2.82
C CYS A 62 17.30 7.52 2.79
N LYS A 63 17.12 8.12 3.97
CA LYS A 63 16.52 9.45 4.16
C LYS A 63 17.52 10.52 4.57
N SER A 64 18.78 10.18 4.85
CA SER A 64 19.80 11.10 5.31
C SER A 64 20.99 11.07 4.36
N PHE A 65 21.32 12.21 3.78
CA PHE A 65 22.47 12.37 2.88
C PHE A 65 23.42 13.42 3.43
N LYS A 66 24.71 13.14 3.38
CA LYS A 66 25.77 14.03 3.87
C LYS A 66 26.68 14.40 2.71
N LEU A 67 26.91 15.70 2.54
CA LEU A 67 27.91 16.20 1.59
C LEU A 67 29.32 15.99 2.19
N ASN A 68 30.12 15.12 1.59
CA ASN A 68 31.46 14.83 2.08
C ASN A 68 32.55 15.75 1.50
N ALA A 69 32.37 16.19 0.25
CA ALA A 69 33.32 17.09 -0.40
C ALA A 69 32.62 17.91 -1.48
N TYR A 70 33.08 19.14 -1.70
CA TYR A 70 32.69 19.98 -2.83
C TYR A 70 33.92 20.72 -3.37
N SER A 71 33.90 21.03 -4.64
CA SER A 71 34.90 21.84 -5.29
C SER A 71 34.38 23.27 -5.42
N GLY A 72 34.91 24.20 -4.61
CA GLY A 72 34.46 25.61 -4.63
C GLY A 72 35.20 26.47 -3.60
N SER A 73 34.95 27.80 -3.63
CA SER A 73 35.56 28.70 -2.67
C SER A 73 34.92 28.56 -1.29
N GLU A 74 35.72 28.66 -0.23
CA GLU A 74 35.30 28.45 1.18
C GLU A 74 34.22 29.40 1.72
N ARG A 75 33.73 30.32 0.90
CA ARG A 75 32.70 31.32 1.30
C ARG A 75 31.29 30.80 1.38
N TYR A 76 31.00 29.61 0.87
CA TYR A 76 29.66 29.05 0.85
C TYR A 76 29.51 27.92 1.86
N ARG A 77 28.52 28.05 2.74
CA ARG A 77 28.06 26.95 3.59
C ARG A 77 26.94 26.22 2.85
N PHE A 78 27.13 24.94 2.62
CA PHE A 78 26.11 24.08 2.02
C PHE A 78 25.37 23.30 3.12
N SER A 79 24.06 23.28 3.02
CA SER A 79 23.20 22.38 3.78
C SER A 79 22.52 21.40 2.82
N THR A 80 22.37 20.17 3.25
CA THR A 80 21.62 19.16 2.48
C THR A 80 20.26 18.94 3.14
N SER A 81 19.19 18.96 2.34
CA SER A 81 17.85 18.51 2.73
C SER A 81 17.39 17.41 1.79
N THR A 82 16.81 16.37 2.36
CA THR A 82 16.30 15.24 1.58
C THR A 82 14.92 15.57 1.05
N LEU A 83 14.75 15.56 -0.26
CA LEU A 83 13.45 15.72 -0.93
C LEU A 83 12.69 14.38 -0.99
N THR A 84 13.40 13.32 -1.34
CA THR A 84 12.86 11.96 -1.42
C THR A 84 13.88 10.97 -0.85
N ALA A 85 13.41 9.86 -0.28
CA ALA A 85 14.29 8.76 0.06
C ALA A 85 14.91 8.15 -1.21
N SER A 86 16.07 7.48 -1.05
CA SER A 86 16.66 6.70 -2.15
C SER A 86 15.71 5.58 -2.57
N ARG A 87 15.62 5.31 -3.87
CA ARG A 87 14.73 4.34 -4.47
C ARG A 87 15.31 3.76 -5.76
N ASP A 88 14.55 2.87 -6.40
CA ASP A 88 14.86 2.23 -7.69
C ASP A 88 16.05 1.26 -7.66
N GLY A 89 16.62 0.99 -6.47
CA GLY A 89 17.52 -0.14 -6.29
C GLY A 89 16.73 -1.44 -6.36
N SER A 90 17.13 -2.36 -7.22
CA SER A 90 16.48 -3.67 -7.34
C SER A 90 17.50 -4.74 -7.65
N GLU A 91 17.20 -5.96 -7.25
CA GLU A 91 17.90 -7.14 -7.72
C GLU A 91 17.54 -7.42 -9.19
N ARG A 92 18.30 -8.31 -9.80
CA ARG A 92 18.03 -8.74 -11.18
C ARG A 92 16.63 -9.34 -11.28
N GLU A 93 15.89 -8.94 -12.30
CA GLU A 93 14.56 -9.48 -12.57
C GLU A 93 14.62 -10.99 -12.80
N THR A 94 13.71 -11.74 -12.16
CA THR A 94 13.64 -13.19 -12.30
C THR A 94 13.11 -13.62 -13.66
N ILE A 95 13.52 -14.78 -14.15
CA ILE A 95 13.04 -15.33 -15.44
C ILE A 95 11.52 -15.48 -15.47
N SER A 96 10.89 -15.83 -14.35
CA SER A 96 9.43 -15.93 -14.24
C SER A 96 8.76 -14.56 -14.42
N SER A 97 9.32 -13.50 -13.82
CA SER A 97 8.85 -12.14 -13.99
C SER A 97 8.99 -11.68 -15.44
N ILE A 98 10.15 -11.92 -16.06
CA ILE A 98 10.40 -11.58 -17.46
C ILE A 98 9.39 -12.27 -18.37
N LYS A 99 9.15 -13.58 -18.19
CA LYS A 99 8.16 -14.34 -18.96
C LYS A 99 6.74 -13.78 -18.82
N TYR A 100 6.41 -13.28 -17.65
CA TYR A 100 5.11 -12.66 -17.38
C TYR A 100 4.98 -11.26 -17.99
N ARG A 101 6.00 -10.42 -17.83
CA ARG A 101 5.96 -8.98 -18.19
C ARG A 101 6.29 -8.71 -19.66
N ALA A 102 7.27 -9.41 -20.25
CA ALA A 102 7.74 -9.08 -21.59
C ALA A 102 6.64 -9.16 -22.67
N PRO A 103 5.76 -10.18 -22.72
CA PRO A 103 4.67 -10.21 -23.70
C PRO A 103 3.70 -9.03 -23.51
N ARG A 104 3.36 -8.69 -22.26
CA ARG A 104 2.46 -7.58 -21.92
C ARG A 104 3.05 -6.25 -22.33
N HIS A 105 4.31 -6.01 -21.99
CA HIS A 105 5.02 -4.80 -22.39
C HIS A 105 5.10 -4.66 -23.91
N TYR A 106 5.34 -5.76 -24.64
CA TYR A 106 5.32 -5.75 -26.11
C TYR A 106 3.93 -5.40 -26.66
N GLN A 107 2.86 -5.90 -26.05
CA GLN A 107 1.48 -5.61 -26.45
C GLN A 107 1.11 -4.15 -26.31
N THR A 108 1.65 -3.44 -25.32
CA THR A 108 1.35 -2.00 -25.11
C THR A 108 1.83 -1.13 -26.28
N GLN A 109 2.84 -1.55 -27.04
CA GLN A 109 3.51 -0.73 -28.07
C GLN A 109 3.90 0.65 -27.54
N TYR A 110 4.25 0.75 -26.24
CA TYR A 110 4.53 1.99 -25.49
C TYR A 110 3.35 2.98 -25.44
N ARG A 111 2.12 2.50 -25.62
CA ARG A 111 0.89 3.30 -25.50
C ARG A 111 0.02 2.74 -24.39
N ALA A 112 -0.62 3.63 -23.65
CA ALA A 112 -1.54 3.30 -22.57
C ALA A 112 -2.97 3.54 -23.07
N VAL A 113 -3.68 2.45 -23.42
CA VAL A 113 -5.06 2.50 -23.93
C VAL A 113 -5.99 1.72 -23.00
N THR A 114 -5.59 0.54 -22.57
CA THR A 114 -6.34 -0.29 -21.63
C THR A 114 -5.78 -0.14 -20.22
N ALA A 115 -6.59 -0.42 -19.18
CA ALA A 115 -6.11 -0.40 -17.79
C ALA A 115 -4.85 -1.25 -17.59
N GLU A 116 -4.75 -2.39 -18.27
CA GLU A 116 -3.61 -3.29 -18.18
C GLU A 116 -2.35 -2.72 -18.84
N ASP A 117 -2.48 -1.90 -19.89
CA ASP A 117 -1.35 -1.18 -20.50
C ASP A 117 -0.76 -0.19 -19.50
N TYR A 118 -1.61 0.60 -18.82
CA TYR A 118 -1.16 1.54 -17.79
C TYR A 118 -0.43 0.82 -16.66
N LYS A 119 -1.00 -0.28 -16.12
CA LYS A 119 -0.37 -1.10 -15.08
C LYS A 119 1.01 -1.60 -15.53
N THR A 120 1.07 -2.19 -16.72
CA THR A 120 2.32 -2.75 -17.28
C THR A 120 3.39 -1.67 -17.45
N LEU A 121 3.04 -0.50 -17.98
CA LEU A 121 3.98 0.60 -18.19
C LEU A 121 4.49 1.19 -16.87
N ILE A 122 3.63 1.34 -15.87
CA ILE A 122 4.03 1.82 -14.54
C ILE A 122 4.98 0.83 -13.90
N GLN A 123 4.61 -0.45 -13.82
CA GLN A 123 5.43 -1.49 -13.19
C GLN A 123 6.76 -1.74 -13.90
N ALA A 124 6.84 -1.47 -15.20
CA ALA A 124 8.08 -1.58 -15.96
C ALA A 124 9.05 -0.42 -15.71
N ASN A 125 8.55 0.76 -15.32
CA ASN A 125 9.35 1.97 -15.20
C ASN A 125 9.61 2.41 -13.76
N PHE A 126 8.82 1.92 -12.79
CA PHE A 126 8.91 2.26 -11.36
C PHE A 126 9.03 0.98 -10.52
N ASN A 127 10.24 0.64 -10.10
CA ASN A 127 10.54 -0.65 -9.45
C ASN A 127 10.10 -0.72 -7.98
N ASP A 128 9.87 0.40 -7.32
CA ASP A 128 9.43 0.52 -5.94
C ASP A 128 7.90 0.37 -5.77
N ILE A 129 7.18 0.20 -6.88
CA ILE A 129 5.74 0.01 -6.88
C ILE A 129 5.41 -1.50 -6.82
N GLN A 130 4.68 -1.88 -5.77
CA GLN A 130 4.22 -3.26 -5.57
C GLN A 130 2.92 -3.53 -6.33
N ALA A 131 1.90 -2.74 -6.08
CA ALA A 131 0.58 -2.91 -6.68
C ALA A 131 0.13 -1.64 -7.39
N VAL A 132 -0.57 -1.81 -8.50
CA VAL A 132 -1.14 -0.72 -9.29
C VAL A 132 -2.57 -1.06 -9.64
N ASN A 133 -3.48 -0.13 -9.39
CA ASN A 133 -4.81 -0.19 -9.96
C ASN A 133 -5.06 0.99 -10.89
N VAL A 134 -5.77 0.73 -11.97
CA VAL A 134 -6.13 1.73 -12.98
C VAL A 134 -7.58 1.51 -13.39
N TYR A 135 -8.37 2.57 -13.32
CA TYR A 135 -9.78 2.54 -13.70
C TYR A 135 -10.19 3.83 -14.39
N GLY A 136 -11.20 3.74 -15.24
CA GLY A 136 -11.76 4.89 -15.93
C GLY A 136 -12.70 5.67 -15.02
N GLY A 137 -12.79 6.98 -15.23
CA GLY A 137 -13.67 7.85 -14.47
C GLY A 137 -15.17 7.55 -14.66
N GLU A 138 -15.54 6.79 -15.66
CA GLU A 138 -16.90 6.30 -15.89
C GLU A 138 -17.36 5.29 -14.82
N THR A 139 -16.43 4.67 -14.08
CA THR A 139 -16.74 3.69 -13.03
C THR A 139 -16.99 4.31 -11.65
N LEU A 140 -16.81 5.63 -11.51
CA LEU A 140 -17.08 6.36 -10.28
C LEU A 140 -18.58 6.48 -10.02
N ASP A 141 -18.96 6.65 -8.76
CA ASP A 141 -20.36 6.90 -8.36
C ASP A 141 -20.96 8.13 -9.09
N GLU A 142 -20.13 9.16 -9.33
CA GLU A 142 -20.39 10.27 -10.24
C GLU A 142 -19.48 10.16 -11.46
N PRO A 143 -19.96 9.68 -12.62
CA PRO A 143 -19.11 9.42 -13.78
C PRO A 143 -18.37 10.65 -14.31
N GLN A 144 -17.06 10.51 -14.51
CA GLN A 144 -16.18 11.55 -15.04
C GLN A 144 -15.49 11.06 -16.32
N TYR A 145 -16.11 11.30 -17.45
CA TYR A 145 -15.61 10.84 -18.76
C TYR A 145 -14.32 11.55 -19.17
N GLY A 146 -13.48 10.86 -19.93
CA GLY A 146 -12.18 11.37 -20.38
C GLY A 146 -11.09 11.38 -19.31
N ARG A 147 -11.32 10.72 -18.18
CA ARG A 147 -10.37 10.63 -17.07
C ARG A 147 -10.01 9.19 -16.75
N VAL A 148 -8.73 8.98 -16.47
CA VAL A 148 -8.20 7.72 -15.96
C VAL A 148 -7.58 7.99 -14.60
N TYR A 149 -7.94 7.16 -13.64
CA TYR A 149 -7.42 7.21 -12.28
C TYR A 149 -6.42 6.09 -12.07
N VAL A 150 -5.27 6.45 -11.53
CA VAL A 150 -4.18 5.54 -11.17
C VAL A 150 -4.00 5.57 -9.68
N SER A 151 -3.96 4.41 -9.06
CA SER A 151 -3.62 4.23 -7.65
C SER A 151 -2.49 3.22 -7.55
N ALA A 152 -1.48 3.48 -6.72
CA ALA A 152 -0.35 2.58 -6.57
C ALA A 152 0.14 2.53 -5.12
N SER A 153 0.56 1.35 -4.68
CA SER A 153 1.19 1.13 -3.39
C SER A 153 2.66 0.80 -3.53
N THR A 154 3.45 1.17 -2.52
CA THR A 154 4.88 0.84 -2.47
C THR A 154 5.12 -0.55 -1.91
N THR A 155 6.29 -1.14 -2.18
CA THR A 155 6.75 -2.40 -1.58
C THR A 155 6.85 -2.34 -0.06
N THR A 156 6.99 -1.14 0.51
CA THR A 156 7.03 -0.90 1.97
C THR A 156 5.66 -0.58 2.58
N GLY A 157 4.58 -0.58 1.77
CA GLY A 157 3.21 -0.36 2.26
C GLY A 157 2.93 1.08 2.66
N GLY A 158 3.41 2.07 1.90
CA GLY A 158 3.21 3.50 2.16
C GLY A 158 2.56 4.24 1.00
N ILE A 159 2.25 5.52 1.24
CA ILE A 159 1.80 6.46 0.21
C ILE A 159 3.02 6.95 -0.56
N LEU A 160 2.90 7.05 -1.88
CA LEU A 160 3.94 7.59 -2.75
C LEU A 160 4.21 9.07 -2.45
N SER A 161 5.46 9.51 -2.63
CA SER A 161 5.78 10.93 -2.53
C SER A 161 5.12 11.73 -3.66
N GLU A 162 4.81 13.00 -3.42
CA GLU A 162 4.22 13.89 -4.45
C GLU A 162 5.10 13.99 -5.69
N PHE A 163 6.42 13.89 -5.51
CA PHE A 163 7.36 13.86 -6.63
C PHE A 163 7.15 12.60 -7.49
N THR A 164 7.07 11.42 -6.88
CA THR A 164 6.85 10.15 -7.59
C THR A 164 5.48 10.13 -8.29
N LYS A 165 4.43 10.65 -7.64
CA LYS A 165 3.10 10.81 -8.24
C LYS A 165 3.16 11.66 -9.50
N SER A 166 3.85 12.80 -9.42
CA SER A 166 4.05 13.70 -10.56
C SER A 166 4.83 13.05 -11.70
N GLU A 167 5.87 12.27 -11.40
CA GLU A 167 6.64 11.53 -12.40
C GLU A 167 5.77 10.48 -13.11
N ILE A 168 4.94 9.72 -12.37
CA ILE A 168 4.02 8.75 -12.96
C ILE A 168 3.04 9.44 -13.91
N ILE A 169 2.42 10.54 -13.48
CA ILE A 169 1.49 11.30 -14.32
C ILE A 169 2.20 11.81 -15.58
N GLN A 170 3.38 12.41 -15.44
CA GLN A 170 4.14 12.94 -16.56
C GLN A 170 4.59 11.83 -17.53
N TYR A 171 5.02 10.68 -17.02
CA TYR A 171 5.40 9.52 -17.80
C TYR A 171 4.21 9.00 -18.61
N LEU A 172 3.04 8.89 -18.01
CA LEU A 172 1.83 8.40 -18.66
C LEU A 172 1.28 9.41 -19.68
N LYS A 173 1.32 10.70 -19.38
CA LYS A 173 0.78 11.76 -20.24
C LYS A 173 1.37 11.75 -21.66
N THR A 174 2.59 11.28 -21.83
CA THR A 174 3.23 11.15 -23.15
C THR A 174 2.80 9.87 -23.89
N ARG A 175 2.02 9.00 -23.27
CA ARG A 175 1.64 7.66 -23.76
C ARG A 175 0.14 7.44 -23.88
N THR A 176 -0.64 8.30 -23.24
CA THR A 176 -2.10 8.30 -23.30
C THR A 176 -2.63 8.97 -24.56
N PRO A 177 -3.83 8.61 -25.05
CA PRO A 177 -4.54 9.35 -26.07
C PRO A 177 -4.77 10.83 -25.67
N LEU A 178 -4.79 11.72 -26.66
CA LEU A 178 -4.91 13.18 -26.43
C LEU A 178 -6.16 13.61 -25.67
N SER A 179 -7.22 12.81 -25.70
CA SER A 179 -8.51 13.12 -25.03
C SER A 179 -8.61 12.56 -23.63
N ILE A 180 -7.57 11.95 -23.09
CA ILE A 180 -7.58 11.30 -21.77
C ILE A 180 -6.63 12.03 -20.84
N ASP A 181 -7.16 12.47 -19.70
CA ASP A 181 -6.38 13.02 -18.59
C ASP A 181 -6.14 11.95 -17.53
N VAL A 182 -4.90 11.86 -17.05
CA VAL A 182 -4.50 10.92 -16.00
C VAL A 182 -4.43 11.63 -14.67
N PHE A 183 -5.09 11.04 -13.66
CA PHE A 183 -5.08 11.50 -12.27
C PHE A 183 -4.52 10.41 -11.37
N TYR A 184 -3.77 10.81 -10.35
CA TYR A 184 -3.32 9.91 -9.31
C TYR A 184 -4.22 10.05 -8.07
N ILE A 185 -4.62 8.93 -7.49
CA ILE A 185 -5.36 8.85 -6.23
C ILE A 185 -4.58 7.95 -5.28
N ASP A 186 -4.36 8.41 -4.05
CA ASP A 186 -3.70 7.60 -3.04
C ASP A 186 -4.54 6.36 -2.71
N PRO A 187 -3.90 5.19 -2.52
CA PRO A 187 -4.59 3.99 -2.09
C PRO A 187 -5.18 4.19 -0.70
N THR A 188 -6.38 3.69 -0.48
CA THR A 188 -6.96 3.58 0.84
C THR A 188 -6.70 2.19 1.40
N TYR A 189 -6.50 2.10 2.73
CA TYR A 189 -6.26 0.81 3.39
C TYR A 189 -7.44 0.45 4.27
N LEU A 190 -7.88 -0.80 4.14
CA LEU A 190 -8.80 -1.45 5.06
C LEU A 190 -8.01 -2.47 5.87
N TYR A 191 -7.76 -2.16 7.13
CA TYR A 191 -7.04 -3.05 8.02
C TYR A 191 -7.98 -4.09 8.62
N LEU A 192 -7.50 -5.32 8.76
CA LEU A 192 -8.18 -6.38 9.46
C LEU A 192 -7.44 -6.67 10.76
N ILE A 193 -8.14 -6.49 11.86
CA ILE A 193 -7.68 -6.85 13.21
C ILE A 193 -8.19 -8.26 13.48
N VAL A 194 -7.29 -9.16 13.82
CA VAL A 194 -7.58 -10.58 14.02
C VAL A 194 -7.41 -10.94 15.48
N ASP A 195 -8.44 -11.56 16.05
CA ASP A 195 -8.43 -12.19 17.35
C ASP A 195 -8.79 -13.67 17.20
N SER A 196 -7.88 -14.57 17.57
CA SER A 196 -8.00 -16.02 17.33
C SER A 196 -7.67 -16.82 18.58
N ALA A 197 -8.63 -17.64 19.02
CA ALA A 197 -8.42 -18.67 20.02
C ALA A 197 -8.21 -20.02 19.32
N VAL A 198 -7.06 -20.64 19.52
CA VAL A 198 -6.64 -21.87 18.83
C VAL A 198 -6.43 -23.00 19.86
N SER A 199 -7.10 -24.12 19.65
CA SER A 199 -6.91 -25.34 20.45
C SER A 199 -5.99 -26.32 19.72
N TYR A 200 -5.04 -26.90 20.42
CA TYR A 200 -4.13 -27.90 19.88
C TYR A 200 -3.98 -29.13 20.76
N LYS A 201 -3.62 -30.24 20.16
CA LYS A 201 -3.44 -31.52 20.85
C LYS A 201 -1.99 -31.78 21.25
N LEU A 202 -1.73 -31.83 22.57
CA LEU A 202 -0.39 -32.07 23.12
C LEU A 202 0.28 -33.34 22.61
N SER A 203 -0.49 -34.40 22.37
CA SER A 203 0.06 -35.68 21.91
C SER A 203 0.54 -35.68 20.45
N LEU A 204 0.23 -34.64 19.68
CA LEU A 204 0.60 -34.55 18.27
C LEU A 204 1.79 -33.61 18.02
N THR A 205 2.30 -32.97 19.07
CA THR A 205 3.43 -32.02 18.93
C THR A 205 4.32 -32.03 20.15
N THR A 206 5.59 -31.75 19.94
CA THR A 206 6.58 -31.48 21.01
C THR A 206 6.83 -29.96 21.15
N LYS A 207 6.16 -29.11 20.35
CA LYS A 207 6.33 -27.67 20.34
C LYS A 207 5.60 -27.02 21.50
N SER A 208 6.16 -25.95 22.01
CA SER A 208 5.54 -25.10 23.01
C SER A 208 4.39 -24.26 22.41
N PRO A 209 3.45 -23.75 23.23
CA PRO A 209 2.39 -22.85 22.76
C PRO A 209 2.92 -21.63 21.97
N ASN A 210 4.04 -21.04 22.42
CA ASN A 210 4.66 -19.88 21.74
C ASN A 210 5.25 -20.21 20.37
N GLU A 211 5.76 -21.44 20.19
CA GLU A 211 6.24 -21.87 18.86
C GLU A 211 5.07 -22.08 17.90
N ILE A 212 3.95 -22.64 18.38
CA ILE A 212 2.72 -22.81 17.58
C ILE A 212 2.14 -21.42 17.23
N GLU A 213 2.11 -20.48 18.20
CA GLU A 213 1.69 -19.10 17.97
C GLU A 213 2.53 -18.43 16.87
N THR A 214 3.86 -18.60 16.91
CA THR A 214 4.77 -18.06 15.88
C THR A 214 4.45 -18.65 14.50
N GLU A 215 4.13 -19.94 14.40
CA GLU A 215 3.75 -20.57 13.13
C GLU A 215 2.42 -20.03 12.61
N ILE A 216 1.46 -19.78 13.50
CA ILE A 216 0.18 -19.16 13.13
C ILE A 216 0.40 -17.72 12.63
N VAL A 217 1.21 -16.93 13.33
CA VAL A 217 1.56 -15.56 12.90
C VAL A 217 2.21 -15.57 11.51
N ASN A 218 3.14 -16.50 11.29
CA ASN A 218 3.77 -16.66 9.98
C ASN A 218 2.77 -17.10 8.89
N ALA A 219 1.82 -17.98 9.21
CA ALA A 219 0.77 -18.36 8.28
C ALA A 219 -0.16 -17.20 7.93
N ILE A 220 -0.54 -16.39 8.92
CA ILE A 220 -1.34 -15.16 8.73
C ILE A 220 -0.58 -14.15 7.87
N THR A 221 0.69 -13.91 8.15
CA THR A 221 1.54 -12.98 7.37
C THR A 221 1.70 -13.45 5.93
N ASN A 222 1.91 -14.75 5.73
CA ASN A 222 1.98 -15.34 4.39
C ASN A 222 0.63 -15.27 3.65
N PHE A 223 -0.47 -15.47 4.35
CA PHE A 223 -1.81 -15.27 3.78
C PHE A 223 -2.02 -13.83 3.32
N ASN A 224 -1.64 -12.87 4.15
CA ASN A 224 -1.73 -11.44 3.83
C ASN A 224 -0.94 -11.09 2.56
N THR A 225 0.30 -11.52 2.47
CA THR A 225 1.17 -11.22 1.31
C THR A 225 0.75 -11.95 0.03
N THR A 226 0.17 -13.15 0.16
CA THR A 226 -0.18 -13.98 -0.99
C THR A 226 -1.56 -13.65 -1.56
N TYR A 227 -2.55 -13.40 -0.70
CA TYR A 227 -3.95 -13.29 -1.10
C TYR A 227 -4.56 -11.91 -0.94
N LEU A 228 -3.94 -11.06 -0.11
CA LEU A 228 -4.37 -9.69 0.14
C LEU A 228 -3.31 -8.70 -0.35
N ASN A 229 -3.10 -7.60 0.29
CA ASN A 229 -2.04 -6.62 0.04
C ASN A 229 -1.84 -6.23 -1.44
N ASP A 230 -2.91 -6.31 -2.23
CA ASP A 230 -3.01 -5.90 -3.62
C ASP A 230 -4.42 -5.34 -3.85
N PHE A 231 -4.62 -4.61 -4.95
CA PHE A 231 -5.93 -4.11 -5.33
C PHE A 231 -6.85 -5.25 -5.82
N ASP A 232 -8.16 -5.02 -5.71
CA ASP A 232 -9.20 -5.95 -6.17
C ASP A 232 -9.08 -7.35 -5.53
N LYS A 233 -8.63 -7.42 -4.27
CA LYS A 233 -8.55 -8.66 -3.49
C LYS A 233 -9.58 -8.67 -2.39
N ASP A 234 -10.45 -9.69 -2.40
CA ASP A 234 -11.44 -9.92 -1.37
C ASP A 234 -10.88 -10.84 -0.28
N PHE A 235 -11.26 -10.54 0.97
CA PHE A 235 -10.96 -11.40 2.10
C PHE A 235 -12.04 -12.47 2.24
N HIS A 236 -11.64 -13.73 2.09
CA HIS A 236 -12.50 -14.89 2.29
C HIS A 236 -12.20 -15.55 3.64
N TYR A 237 -13.10 -15.42 4.59
CA TYR A 237 -12.96 -15.91 5.95
C TYR A 237 -12.66 -17.42 6.01
N SER A 238 -13.35 -18.24 5.23
CA SER A 238 -13.14 -19.68 5.22
C SER A 238 -11.73 -20.10 4.78
N LYS A 239 -11.16 -19.39 3.79
CA LYS A 239 -9.77 -19.62 3.35
C LYS A 239 -8.77 -19.20 4.42
N PHE A 240 -9.06 -18.11 5.12
CA PHE A 240 -8.22 -17.57 6.18
C PHE A 240 -8.16 -18.53 7.39
N VAL A 241 -9.32 -18.98 7.88
CA VAL A 241 -9.42 -19.95 8.97
C VAL A 241 -8.70 -21.26 8.60
N ALA A 242 -8.89 -21.74 7.36
CA ALA A 242 -8.19 -22.93 6.87
C ALA A 242 -6.66 -22.73 6.78
N ALA A 243 -6.16 -21.51 6.57
CA ALA A 243 -4.72 -21.24 6.60
C ALA A 243 -4.17 -21.32 8.03
N ILE A 244 -4.94 -20.85 9.03
CA ILE A 244 -4.60 -21.00 10.46
C ILE A 244 -4.56 -22.47 10.84
N ASP A 245 -5.60 -23.26 10.51
CA ASP A 245 -5.65 -24.69 10.81
C ASP A 245 -4.49 -25.48 10.21
N LYS A 246 -4.01 -25.07 9.04
CA LYS A 246 -2.88 -25.70 8.35
C LYS A 246 -1.50 -25.24 8.85
N ALA A 247 -1.43 -24.25 9.72
CA ALA A 247 -0.16 -23.73 10.21
C ALA A 247 0.64 -24.79 10.98
N ASN A 248 -0.07 -25.64 11.74
CA ASN A 248 0.55 -26.77 12.42
C ASN A 248 -0.40 -27.99 12.45
N PRO A 249 0.08 -29.22 12.20
CA PRO A 249 -0.74 -30.45 12.21
C PRO A 249 -1.38 -30.77 13.56
N SER A 250 -0.91 -30.21 14.66
CA SER A 250 -1.46 -30.40 15.99
C SER A 250 -2.70 -29.55 16.27
N ILE A 251 -3.00 -28.56 15.47
CA ILE A 251 -4.16 -27.69 15.63
C ILE A 251 -5.43 -28.50 15.39
N LEU A 252 -6.34 -28.45 16.36
CA LEU A 252 -7.63 -29.15 16.29
C LEU A 252 -8.74 -28.24 15.79
N SER A 253 -8.76 -27.01 16.27
CA SER A 253 -9.77 -26.02 15.91
C SER A 253 -9.29 -24.61 16.17
N ASN A 254 -9.88 -23.66 15.46
CA ASN A 254 -9.71 -22.25 15.78
C ASN A 254 -11.07 -21.51 15.85
N GLN A 255 -11.15 -20.52 16.70
CA GLN A 255 -12.26 -19.59 16.77
C GLN A 255 -11.72 -18.18 16.51
N THR A 256 -11.91 -17.73 15.28
CA THR A 256 -11.32 -16.47 14.81
C THR A 256 -12.38 -15.38 14.62
N ASN A 257 -12.11 -14.20 15.16
CA ASN A 257 -12.88 -12.99 14.93
C ASN A 257 -12.06 -12.02 14.10
N VAL A 258 -12.77 -11.26 13.24
CA VAL A 258 -12.15 -10.26 12.38
C VAL A 258 -12.91 -8.95 12.56
N ILE A 259 -12.18 -7.86 12.79
CA ILE A 259 -12.71 -6.50 12.93
C ILE A 259 -12.08 -5.67 11.82
N MET A 260 -12.88 -4.88 11.14
CA MET A 260 -12.39 -3.92 10.14
C MET A 260 -11.90 -2.66 10.82
N ALA A 261 -10.79 -2.09 10.30
CA ALA A 261 -10.29 -0.82 10.79
C ALA A 261 -9.86 0.09 9.64
N LYS A 262 -10.09 1.40 9.82
CA LYS A 262 -9.63 2.46 8.91
C LYS A 262 -9.01 3.60 9.69
N ASP A 263 -7.92 4.13 9.17
CA ASP A 263 -7.20 5.25 9.75
C ASP A 263 -7.71 6.57 9.18
N TYR A 264 -7.85 7.57 10.05
CA TYR A 264 -8.21 8.94 9.70
C TYR A 264 -7.25 9.91 10.38
N ILE A 265 -6.67 10.81 9.58
CA ILE A 265 -5.74 11.83 10.05
C ILE A 265 -6.49 13.17 10.14
N PRO A 266 -6.90 13.61 11.34
CA PRO A 266 -7.62 14.87 11.50
C PRO A 266 -6.69 16.08 11.45
N LEU A 267 -7.22 17.22 10.99
CA LEU A 267 -6.59 18.52 11.18
C LEU A 267 -6.88 18.99 12.61
N ILE A 268 -5.85 19.07 13.44
CA ILE A 268 -5.94 19.41 14.86
C ILE A 268 -6.47 20.84 15.04
N GLY A 269 -7.36 21.05 16.02
CA GLY A 269 -7.88 22.36 16.40
C GLY A 269 -8.91 22.95 15.42
N GLN A 270 -9.29 22.25 14.38
CA GLN A 270 -10.31 22.68 13.43
C GLN A 270 -11.63 21.95 13.67
N ASN A 271 -12.74 22.62 13.30
CA ASN A 271 -14.04 21.99 13.30
C ASN A 271 -14.19 21.06 12.12
N LEU A 272 -14.21 19.75 12.37
CA LEU A 272 -14.17 18.70 11.38
C LEU A 272 -15.57 18.16 11.07
N ILE A 273 -15.84 17.98 9.79
CA ILE A 273 -16.96 17.20 9.26
C ILE A 273 -16.37 16.21 8.27
N PHE A 274 -16.53 14.91 8.53
CA PHE A 274 -15.96 13.88 7.67
C PHE A 274 -16.78 12.59 7.69
N SER A 275 -16.53 11.75 6.71
CA SER A 275 -17.13 10.41 6.65
C SER A 275 -16.07 9.35 6.42
N ILE A 276 -16.29 8.18 7.03
CA ILE A 276 -15.46 6.98 6.84
C ILE A 276 -16.37 5.91 6.26
N ASP A 277 -16.01 5.46 5.06
CA ASP A 277 -16.77 4.47 4.33
C ASP A 277 -16.00 3.16 4.28
N PHE A 278 -16.51 2.14 4.98
CA PHE A 278 -15.96 0.79 4.96
C PHE A 278 -16.46 -0.04 3.78
N LYS A 279 -17.57 0.42 3.13
CA LYS A 279 -18.23 -0.26 1.99
C LYS A 279 -18.63 -1.71 2.28
N ASN A 280 -18.63 -2.10 3.53
CA ASN A 280 -19.06 -3.41 4.03
C ASN A 280 -20.06 -3.21 5.16
N PRO A 281 -21.23 -3.88 5.13
CA PRO A 281 -22.25 -3.75 6.16
C PRO A 281 -21.71 -4.07 7.55
N PHE A 282 -22.12 -3.30 8.56
CA PHE A 282 -21.75 -3.55 9.95
C PHE A 282 -22.72 -4.51 10.63
N ALA A 283 -22.24 -5.23 11.64
CA ALA A 283 -23.07 -6.03 12.50
C ALA A 283 -24.15 -5.16 13.19
N LYS A 284 -25.25 -5.79 13.62
CA LYS A 284 -26.25 -5.17 14.50
C LYS A 284 -26.15 -5.82 15.90
N ASP A 285 -26.70 -5.17 16.91
CA ASP A 285 -26.55 -5.55 18.32
C ASP A 285 -26.90 -6.99 18.66
N ASP A 286 -27.85 -7.61 17.97
CA ASP A 286 -28.25 -9.00 18.15
C ASP A 286 -27.12 -10.02 17.89
N ILE A 287 -26.09 -9.64 17.12
CA ILE A 287 -24.91 -10.47 16.86
C ILE A 287 -23.83 -10.31 17.95
N LEU A 288 -23.82 -9.22 18.70
CA LEU A 288 -22.82 -8.93 19.74
C LEU A 288 -22.95 -9.84 20.97
N LEU A 289 -24.15 -10.31 21.28
CA LEU A 289 -24.43 -11.15 22.47
C LEU A 289 -23.70 -12.49 22.47
N SER A 290 -23.18 -12.94 21.32
CA SER A 290 -22.45 -14.22 21.16
C SER A 290 -20.92 -14.08 21.11
N ARG A 291 -20.36 -12.87 21.23
CA ARG A 291 -18.92 -12.62 21.11
C ARG A 291 -18.33 -12.09 22.43
N PRO A 292 -17.28 -12.67 22.98
CA PRO A 292 -16.52 -12.10 24.10
C PRO A 292 -15.66 -10.93 23.58
N LEU A 293 -16.27 -9.79 23.26
CA LEU A 293 -15.55 -8.59 22.89
C LEU A 293 -15.31 -7.73 24.12
N THR A 294 -14.10 -7.27 24.28
CA THR A 294 -13.72 -6.31 25.34
C THR A 294 -14.42 -4.95 25.18
N ASN A 295 -14.90 -4.63 23.96
CA ASN A 295 -15.73 -3.48 23.65
C ASN A 295 -17.15 -3.88 23.27
N GLN A 296 -18.14 -3.22 23.88
CA GLN A 296 -19.58 -3.44 23.63
C GLN A 296 -20.12 -2.65 22.44
N PHE A 297 -19.26 -2.03 21.61
CA PHE A 297 -19.66 -1.25 20.45
C PHE A 297 -19.41 -2.01 19.16
N VAL A 298 -20.30 -1.86 18.18
CA VAL A 298 -20.10 -2.31 16.81
C VAL A 298 -19.11 -1.39 16.10
N VAL A 299 -19.22 -0.07 16.38
CA VAL A 299 -18.36 0.97 15.84
C VAL A 299 -17.74 1.77 16.99
N TYR A 300 -16.41 1.90 16.97
CA TYR A 300 -15.66 2.66 17.95
C TYR A 300 -14.34 3.18 17.37
N SER A 301 -13.63 4.03 18.11
CA SER A 301 -12.33 4.52 17.69
C SER A 301 -11.22 4.23 18.70
N SER A 302 -9.97 4.41 18.26
CA SER A 302 -8.82 4.62 19.15
C SER A 302 -8.98 5.93 19.93
N ASN A 303 -8.14 6.09 20.97
CA ASN A 303 -8.14 7.28 21.79
C ASN A 303 -7.65 8.53 21.05
N PHE A 304 -8.22 9.65 21.40
CA PHE A 304 -7.79 10.99 20.98
C PHE A 304 -8.02 12.01 22.10
N SER A 305 -7.44 13.20 21.99
CA SER A 305 -7.64 14.28 22.94
C SER A 305 -8.84 15.14 22.54
N TYR A 306 -9.77 15.34 23.46
CA TYR A 306 -10.96 16.17 23.30
C TYR A 306 -11.18 17.01 24.55
N ASN A 307 -11.15 18.35 24.41
CA ASN A 307 -11.23 19.30 25.53
C ASN A 307 -10.23 18.97 26.64
N GLY A 308 -9.00 18.56 26.30
CA GLY A 308 -7.92 18.25 27.23
C GLY A 308 -8.05 16.92 27.98
N VAL A 309 -9.01 16.04 27.62
CA VAL A 309 -9.15 14.70 28.20
C VAL A 309 -8.99 13.63 27.09
N THR A 310 -8.56 12.43 27.51
CA THR A 310 -8.49 11.27 26.61
C THR A 310 -9.90 10.72 26.39
N ALA A 311 -10.33 10.73 25.14
CA ALA A 311 -11.67 10.35 24.71
C ALA A 311 -11.64 9.39 23.52
N ALA A 312 -12.77 8.75 23.25
CA ALA A 312 -12.96 7.91 22.07
C ALA A 312 -14.37 8.11 21.49
N PHE A 313 -14.54 7.78 20.21
CA PHE A 313 -15.86 7.66 19.60
C PHE A 313 -16.47 6.30 19.94
N GLY A 314 -17.76 6.30 20.21
CA GLY A 314 -18.59 5.12 20.38
C GLY A 314 -19.97 5.36 19.76
N GLU A 315 -20.73 4.28 19.59
CA GLU A 315 -22.10 4.33 19.06
C GLU A 315 -23.13 3.78 20.07
N ASP A 316 -24.40 4.11 19.90
CA ASP A 316 -25.48 3.82 20.84
C ASP A 316 -26.37 2.62 20.45
N GLY A 317 -26.01 1.86 19.41
CA GLY A 317 -26.84 0.77 18.83
C GLY A 317 -27.98 1.27 17.96
N ASN A 318 -28.35 2.56 18.03
CA ASN A 318 -29.41 3.18 17.25
C ASN A 318 -28.89 4.00 16.06
N GLY A 319 -27.59 3.97 15.83
CA GLY A 319 -26.95 4.68 14.73
C GLY A 319 -26.48 6.09 15.07
N ASN A 320 -26.44 6.48 16.35
CA ASN A 320 -25.86 7.77 16.76
C ASN A 320 -24.47 7.56 17.33
N ILE A 321 -23.56 8.47 16.99
CA ILE A 321 -22.17 8.48 17.51
C ILE A 321 -22.08 9.54 18.62
N PHE A 322 -21.34 9.17 19.66
CA PHE A 322 -21.01 10.05 20.79
C PHE A 322 -19.51 9.98 21.09
N ILE A 323 -19.02 10.98 21.81
CA ILE A 323 -17.66 11.02 22.37
C ILE A 323 -17.77 10.72 23.86
N TYR A 324 -16.92 9.83 24.36
CA TYR A 324 -16.89 9.44 25.76
C TYR A 324 -15.45 9.38 26.30
N GLU A 325 -15.30 9.51 27.61
CA GLU A 325 -14.10 9.19 28.36
C GLU A 325 -14.33 7.98 29.28
N TYR A 326 -13.28 7.18 29.50
CA TYR A 326 -13.29 6.15 30.55
C TYR A 326 -12.85 6.78 31.87
N THR A 327 -13.71 6.67 32.89
CA THR A 327 -13.42 7.09 34.25
C THR A 327 -13.40 5.86 35.18
N ASN A 328 -12.90 6.02 36.41
CA ASN A 328 -12.94 4.94 37.43
C ASN A 328 -14.37 4.46 37.73
N SER A 329 -15.38 5.30 37.49
CA SER A 329 -16.80 4.99 37.67
C SER A 329 -17.51 4.47 36.43
N GLY A 330 -16.79 4.27 35.33
CA GLY A 330 -17.31 3.82 34.04
C GLY A 330 -17.21 4.87 32.95
N ARG A 331 -18.05 4.75 31.91
CA ARG A 331 -18.07 5.66 30.76
C ARG A 331 -18.84 6.94 31.08
N LYS A 332 -18.25 8.07 30.72
CA LYS A 332 -18.89 9.39 30.79
C LYS A 332 -18.99 9.97 29.39
N ILE A 333 -20.20 10.28 28.95
CA ILE A 333 -20.44 10.92 27.65
C ILE A 333 -20.02 12.38 27.74
N LEU A 334 -19.10 12.80 26.87
CA LEU A 334 -18.61 14.17 26.74
C LEU A 334 -19.42 14.95 25.70
N LYS A 335 -19.79 14.31 24.60
CA LYS A 335 -20.60 14.89 23.53
C LYS A 335 -21.50 13.83 22.93
N ALA A 336 -22.80 14.05 22.99
CA ALA A 336 -23.79 13.20 22.36
C ALA A 336 -24.06 13.65 20.92
N ASN A 337 -24.55 12.74 20.07
CA ASN A 337 -25.01 13.02 18.70
C ASN A 337 -23.98 13.78 17.83
N CYS A 338 -22.69 13.39 17.92
CA CYS A 338 -21.66 13.99 17.11
C CYS A 338 -21.50 13.33 15.72
N GLY A 339 -22.33 12.37 15.40
CA GLY A 339 -22.30 11.68 14.11
C GLY A 339 -23.38 10.62 13.98
N THR A 340 -23.39 9.93 12.84
CA THR A 340 -24.31 8.84 12.53
C THR A 340 -23.59 7.64 11.92
N VAL A 341 -24.14 6.45 12.17
CA VAL A 341 -23.70 5.18 11.58
C VAL A 341 -24.79 4.65 10.66
N ASN A 342 -24.44 4.30 9.44
CA ASN A 342 -25.31 3.53 8.56
C ASN A 342 -24.77 2.09 8.49
N TYR A 343 -25.41 1.18 9.23
CA TYR A 343 -24.98 -0.22 9.33
C TYR A 343 -25.13 -1.00 8.02
N ASP A 344 -26.10 -0.64 7.16
CA ASP A 344 -26.40 -1.41 5.95
C ASP A 344 -25.40 -1.17 4.83
N ILE A 345 -24.81 0.03 4.77
CA ILE A 345 -23.76 0.38 3.78
C ILE A 345 -22.37 0.45 4.39
N GLY A 346 -22.26 0.35 5.73
CA GLY A 346 -20.97 0.41 6.42
C GLY A 346 -20.32 1.79 6.41
N LYS A 347 -21.12 2.86 6.63
CA LYS A 347 -20.63 4.24 6.59
C LYS A 347 -20.82 4.96 7.91
N ILE A 348 -19.79 5.68 8.33
CA ILE A 348 -19.74 6.52 9.51
C ILE A 348 -19.68 7.98 9.04
N ASN A 349 -20.54 8.84 9.57
CA ASN A 349 -20.49 10.28 9.35
C ASN A 349 -20.26 10.98 10.68
N ILE A 350 -19.24 11.83 10.78
CA ILE A 350 -18.93 12.65 11.93
C ILE A 350 -19.27 14.11 11.60
N ASN A 351 -19.98 14.76 12.49
CA ASN A 351 -20.45 16.13 12.32
C ASN A 351 -19.86 17.02 13.40
N SER A 352 -19.19 18.10 12.99
CA SER A 352 -18.80 19.23 13.85
C SER A 352 -18.07 18.81 15.14
N VAL A 353 -16.89 18.24 15.02
CA VAL A 353 -16.02 17.85 16.14
C VAL A 353 -14.69 18.56 16.03
N ILE A 354 -14.19 19.11 17.14
CA ILE A 354 -12.83 19.63 17.24
C ILE A 354 -12.00 18.60 17.99
N ILE A 355 -10.87 18.21 17.40
CA ILE A 355 -9.92 17.25 17.98
C ILE A 355 -8.67 18.03 18.35
N ASP A 356 -8.24 17.92 19.62
CA ASP A 356 -7.08 18.66 20.15
C ASP A 356 -5.76 17.92 19.88
N GLY A 357 -5.80 16.60 19.71
CA GLY A 357 -4.66 15.75 19.45
C GLY A 357 -5.07 14.28 19.38
N TYR A 358 -4.15 13.43 18.98
CA TYR A 358 -4.37 11.98 18.94
C TYR A 358 -3.05 11.23 19.21
N GLU A 359 -3.18 10.00 19.69
CA GLU A 359 -2.08 9.07 19.88
C GLU A 359 -1.76 8.38 18.55
N ASN A 360 -0.50 7.99 18.33
CA ASN A 360 -0.03 7.38 17.09
C ASN A 360 -0.13 8.32 15.87
N ASP A 361 -0.13 7.74 14.66
CA ASP A 361 -0.11 8.49 13.39
C ASP A 361 -1.50 8.91 12.89
N ALA A 362 -2.57 8.33 13.45
CA ALA A 362 -3.95 8.56 13.03
C ALA A 362 -4.94 8.14 14.11
N ILE A 363 -6.18 8.61 14.02
CA ILE A 363 -7.32 8.03 14.74
C ILE A 363 -7.81 6.84 13.95
N ARG A 364 -7.77 5.66 14.57
CA ARG A 364 -8.24 4.42 13.95
C ARG A 364 -9.68 4.16 14.33
N PHE A 365 -10.53 4.01 13.34
CA PHE A 365 -11.92 3.62 13.50
C PHE A 365 -12.06 2.12 13.27
N TYR A 366 -12.75 1.46 14.18
CA TYR A 366 -13.01 0.02 14.15
C TYR A 366 -14.49 -0.22 13.90
N ALA A 367 -14.79 -1.26 13.11
CA ALA A 367 -16.14 -1.70 12.86
C ALA A 367 -16.23 -3.22 12.74
N ILE A 368 -17.23 -3.82 13.37
CA ILE A 368 -17.48 -5.25 13.29
C ILE A 368 -18.29 -5.51 12.02
N PRO A 369 -17.79 -6.32 11.07
CA PRO A 369 -18.52 -6.63 9.84
C PRO A 369 -19.73 -7.53 10.12
N ARG A 370 -20.83 -7.32 9.39
CA ARG A 370 -22.01 -8.20 9.42
C ARG A 370 -21.68 -9.57 8.81
N ASN A 371 -20.98 -9.57 7.69
CA ASN A 371 -20.48 -10.75 7.01
C ASN A 371 -19.02 -10.96 7.32
N LYS A 372 -18.60 -12.21 7.47
CA LYS A 372 -17.19 -12.52 7.71
C LYS A 372 -16.33 -12.39 6.45
N ASP A 373 -16.92 -12.51 5.26
CA ASP A 373 -16.26 -12.19 4.00
C ASP A 373 -16.32 -10.68 3.78
N ILE A 374 -15.18 -10.09 3.38
CA ILE A 374 -15.02 -8.65 3.24
C ILE A 374 -14.55 -8.36 1.81
N SER A 375 -15.27 -7.51 1.11
CA SER A 375 -14.95 -7.08 -0.25
C SER A 375 -14.49 -5.63 -0.27
N VAL A 376 -13.66 -5.30 -1.24
CA VAL A 376 -13.16 -3.93 -1.46
C VAL A 376 -13.38 -3.50 -2.90
N LYS A 377 -13.34 -2.20 -3.13
CA LYS A 377 -13.48 -1.61 -4.46
C LYS A 377 -12.24 -0.80 -4.83
N GLN A 378 -11.91 -0.84 -6.10
CA GLN A 378 -10.99 0.01 -6.89
C GLN A 378 -9.70 0.48 -6.20
N ASP A 379 -9.78 1.46 -5.30
CA ASP A 379 -8.67 2.16 -4.67
C ASP A 379 -8.30 1.62 -3.28
N THR A 380 -8.96 0.55 -2.83
CA THR A 380 -8.80 0.03 -1.47
C THR A 380 -8.01 -1.28 -1.46
N ILE A 381 -7.02 -1.35 -0.59
CA ILE A 381 -6.21 -2.54 -0.33
C ILE A 381 -6.58 -3.09 1.05
N ILE A 382 -6.85 -4.40 1.14
CA ILE A 382 -7.00 -5.08 2.42
C ILE A 382 -5.63 -5.47 2.95
N ASN A 383 -5.39 -5.15 4.22
CA ASN A 383 -4.15 -5.55 4.90
C ASN A 383 -4.47 -6.06 6.30
N ILE A 384 -3.90 -7.21 6.69
CA ILE A 384 -3.99 -7.71 8.06
C ILE A 384 -2.96 -6.96 8.91
N ASP A 385 -3.42 -6.31 9.97
CA ASP A 385 -2.52 -5.57 10.87
C ASP A 385 -1.74 -6.54 11.77
N ALA A 386 -0.50 -6.79 11.39
CA ALA A 386 0.39 -7.69 12.14
C ALA A 386 0.72 -7.19 13.56
N THR A 387 0.58 -5.89 13.83
CA THR A 387 0.86 -5.32 15.16
C THR A 387 -0.29 -5.47 16.14
N SER A 388 -1.49 -5.75 15.64
CA SER A 388 -2.73 -5.88 16.43
C SER A 388 -3.28 -7.30 16.43
N LEU A 389 -2.44 -8.31 16.12
CA LEU A 389 -2.82 -9.72 16.21
C LEU A 389 -2.95 -10.13 17.68
N SER A 390 -4.08 -10.75 18.02
CA SER A 390 -4.32 -11.42 19.31
C SER A 390 -4.53 -12.90 19.05
N ILE A 391 -3.56 -13.73 19.46
CA ILE A 391 -3.60 -15.18 19.27
C ILE A 391 -3.41 -15.86 20.63
N VAL A 392 -4.40 -16.64 21.02
CA VAL A 392 -4.36 -17.41 22.27
C VAL A 392 -4.34 -18.88 21.91
N VAL A 393 -3.26 -19.58 22.28
CA VAL A 393 -3.06 -20.99 21.99
C VAL A 393 -3.23 -21.81 23.27
N THR A 394 -4.21 -22.72 23.28
CA THR A 394 -4.55 -23.53 24.45
C THR A 394 -4.43 -25.03 24.15
N PRO A 395 -3.83 -25.84 25.04
CA PRO A 395 -3.76 -27.29 24.87
C PRO A 395 -5.10 -27.94 25.20
N GLU A 396 -5.43 -29.00 24.45
CA GLU A 396 -6.49 -29.98 24.73
C GLU A 396 -5.94 -31.39 24.88
#